data_5ec5b233adca5e291388cfb0df55cfcf
#
_entry.id   5ec5b233adca5e291388cfb0df55cfcf
#
_cell.length_a   1.000
_cell.length_b   1.000
_cell.length_c   1.000
_cell.angle_alpha   90.00
_cell.angle_beta   90.00
_cell.angle_gamma   90.00
#
_symmetry.space_group_name_H-M   'P 1'
#
loop_
_entity.id
_entity.type
_entity.pdbx_description
1 polymer ?
#
loop_
_entity_poly.entity_id
_entity_poly.type
_entity_poly.pdbx_seq_one_letter_code
_entity_poly.pdbx_strand_id
1 'polypeptide(L)'
;MKILFAADGSSFTKKALTFLVKNKNLLGPGDELVVLHVQDAISAQIERKLGSAEVTAYQSKQARLVLNPIKKFLDKHAVNYRCIWVAGAAASQIIDASKRERVQMIVMGTHGHGLLSRMFMGSVAQRVLADSEIPTLLVK
;
A
#
# COMPACT_ATOMS: atom_id res chain seq x y z
N MET A 1 11.51 6.09 -13.02
CA MET A 1 11.01 6.54 -11.70
C MET A 1 10.59 5.32 -10.89
N LYS A 2 10.77 5.36 -9.59
CA LYS A 2 10.27 4.34 -8.68
C LYS A 2 9.12 4.91 -7.86
N ILE A 3 7.97 4.23 -7.87
CA ILE A 3 6.74 4.67 -7.21
C ILE A 3 6.39 3.65 -6.12
N LEU A 4 6.06 4.13 -4.92
CA LEU A 4 5.45 3.31 -3.89
C LEU A 4 3.93 3.42 -3.99
N PHE A 5 3.25 2.30 -4.14
CA PHE A 5 1.80 2.22 -4.15
C PHE A 5 1.32 1.56 -2.87
N ALA A 6 0.63 2.32 -2.03
CA ALA A 6 0.07 1.81 -0.79
C ALA A 6 -1.32 1.21 -1.02
N ALA A 7 -1.46 -0.09 -0.77
CA ALA A 7 -2.65 -0.86 -1.05
C ALA A 7 -3.25 -1.48 0.22
N ASP A 8 -4.53 -1.28 0.44
CA ASP A 8 -5.28 -1.90 1.53
C ASP A 8 -6.39 -2.85 1.05
N GLY A 9 -6.53 -3.03 -0.27
CA GLY A 9 -7.55 -3.88 -0.87
C GLY A 9 -8.94 -3.24 -0.97
N SER A 10 -9.11 -1.99 -0.57
CA SER A 10 -10.37 -1.25 -0.70
C SER A 10 -10.70 -0.89 -2.16
N SER A 11 -11.90 -0.36 -2.40
CA SER A 11 -12.28 0.16 -3.71
C SER A 11 -11.40 1.31 -4.17
N PHE A 12 -10.83 2.08 -3.25
CA PHE A 12 -9.89 3.17 -3.55
C PHE A 12 -8.55 2.64 -4.05
N THR A 13 -8.08 1.49 -3.53
CA THR A 13 -6.94 0.77 -4.10
C THR A 13 -7.15 0.45 -5.57
N LYS A 14 -8.31 -0.11 -5.92
CA LYS A 14 -8.65 -0.45 -7.31
C LYS A 14 -8.69 0.78 -8.22
N LYS A 15 -9.30 1.87 -7.75
CA LYS A 15 -9.35 3.14 -8.49
C LYS A 15 -7.95 3.69 -8.75
N ALA A 16 -7.09 3.71 -7.73
CA ALA A 16 -5.74 4.20 -7.84
C ALA A 16 -4.87 3.36 -8.79
N LEU A 17 -4.98 2.03 -8.72
CA LEU A 17 -4.30 1.14 -9.66
C LEU A 17 -4.75 1.38 -11.11
N THR A 18 -6.05 1.47 -11.32
CA THR A 18 -6.61 1.73 -12.65
C THR A 18 -6.12 3.06 -13.19
N PHE A 19 -6.04 4.08 -12.35
CA PHE A 19 -5.50 5.37 -12.73
C PHE A 19 -4.03 5.25 -13.18
N LEU A 20 -3.19 4.58 -12.38
CA LEU A 20 -1.77 4.41 -12.69
C LEU A 20 -1.54 3.69 -14.02
N VAL A 21 -2.21 2.56 -14.25
CA VAL A 21 -1.97 1.78 -15.48
C VAL A 21 -2.48 2.47 -16.75
N LYS A 22 -3.46 3.36 -16.61
CA LYS A 22 -3.96 4.17 -17.72
C LYS A 22 -3.07 5.37 -18.05
N ASN A 23 -2.26 5.81 -17.13
CA ASN A 23 -1.43 7.00 -17.29
C ASN A 23 0.05 6.63 -17.52
N LYS A 24 0.39 6.33 -18.76
CA LYS A 24 1.74 5.90 -19.15
C LYS A 24 2.81 6.95 -18.89
N ASN A 25 2.44 8.21 -18.71
CA ASN A 25 3.37 9.26 -18.31
C ASN A 25 3.77 9.20 -16.84
N LEU A 26 2.97 8.53 -16.02
CA LEU A 26 3.28 8.33 -14.60
C LEU A 26 3.95 6.97 -14.34
N LEU A 27 3.58 5.97 -15.09
CA LEU A 27 4.10 4.61 -14.94
C LEU A 27 4.36 4.03 -16.33
N GLY A 28 5.53 4.28 -16.83
CA GLY A 28 5.99 3.87 -18.17
C GLY A 28 6.95 2.69 -18.15
N PRO A 29 7.51 2.33 -19.33
CA PRO A 29 8.39 1.17 -19.50
C PRO A 29 9.68 1.39 -18.76
N GLY A 30 10.19 1.79 -18.04
CA GLY A 30 11.44 2.00 -17.28
C GLY A 30 11.18 2.30 -15.82
N ASP A 31 9.90 2.44 -15.47
CA ASP A 31 9.50 2.71 -14.10
C ASP A 31 9.28 1.42 -13.32
N GLU A 32 9.42 1.49 -12.00
CA GLU A 32 9.18 0.38 -11.09
C GLU A 32 8.07 0.76 -10.11
N LEU A 33 7.09 -0.13 -9.98
CA LEU A 33 6.02 0.01 -8.99
C LEU A 33 6.29 -0.91 -7.81
N VAL A 34 6.51 -0.35 -6.63
CA VAL A 34 6.60 -1.09 -5.38
C VAL A 34 5.23 -1.06 -4.72
N VAL A 35 4.54 -2.19 -4.74
CA VAL A 35 3.23 -2.33 -4.10
C VAL A 35 3.44 -2.72 -2.65
N LEU A 36 3.03 -1.87 -1.74
CA LEU A 36 3.13 -2.10 -0.30
C LEU A 36 1.74 -2.33 0.31
N HIS A 37 1.59 -3.42 1.02
CA HIS A 37 0.50 -3.63 1.95
C HIS A 37 1.00 -3.58 3.39
N VAL A 38 0.32 -2.82 4.24
CA VAL A 38 0.61 -2.79 5.67
C VAL A 38 -0.47 -3.58 6.40
N GLN A 39 -0.07 -4.68 7.00
CA GLN A 39 -0.92 -5.53 7.82
C GLN A 39 -0.95 -4.99 9.26
N ASP A 40 -2.12 -5.05 9.89
CA ASP A 40 -2.23 -4.63 11.28
C ASP A 40 -1.28 -5.41 12.19
N ALA A 41 -0.66 -4.71 13.13
CA ALA A 41 0.15 -5.33 14.16
C ALA A 41 -0.74 -6.18 15.08
N ILE A 42 -0.21 -7.32 15.50
CA ILE A 42 -0.85 -8.17 16.51
C ILE A 42 -0.24 -7.83 17.87
N SER A 43 -1.09 -7.78 18.92
CA SER A 43 -0.62 -7.42 20.25
C SER A 43 0.44 -8.40 20.77
N ALA A 44 1.39 -7.90 21.56
CA ALA A 44 2.41 -8.74 22.17
C ALA A 44 1.83 -9.85 23.04
N GLN A 45 0.66 -9.63 23.65
CA GLN A 45 -0.02 -10.64 24.45
C GLN A 45 -0.51 -11.81 23.60
N ILE A 46 -1.09 -11.54 22.44
CA ILE A 46 -1.53 -12.59 21.50
C ILE A 46 -0.32 -13.30 20.91
N GLU A 47 0.72 -12.58 20.55
CA GLU A 47 1.94 -13.17 20.00
C GLU A 47 2.61 -14.11 20.98
N ARG A 48 2.63 -13.78 22.28
CA ARG A 48 3.16 -14.67 23.33
C ARG A 48 2.34 -15.96 23.47
N LYS A 49 1.03 -15.90 23.24
CA LYS A 49 0.15 -17.09 23.31
C LYS A 49 0.27 -17.99 22.10
N LEU A 50 0.37 -17.41 20.90
CA LEU A 50 0.36 -18.16 19.64
C LEU A 50 1.77 -18.49 19.14
N GLY A 51 2.78 -17.71 19.54
CA GLY A 51 4.13 -17.77 18.99
C GLY A 51 4.31 -16.89 17.74
N SER A 52 5.53 -16.40 17.55
CA SER A 52 5.84 -15.48 16.46
C SER A 52 5.68 -16.12 15.07
N ALA A 53 5.98 -17.41 14.92
CA ALA A 53 5.81 -18.13 13.67
C ALA A 53 4.34 -18.21 13.23
N GLU A 54 3.44 -18.50 14.17
CA GLU A 54 1.98 -18.55 13.93
C GLU A 54 1.43 -17.18 13.56
N VAL A 55 1.85 -16.13 14.26
CA VAL A 55 1.45 -14.75 13.97
C VAL A 55 1.91 -14.32 12.58
N THR A 56 3.16 -14.59 12.23
CA THR A 56 3.71 -14.27 10.90
C THR A 56 2.98 -15.04 9.80
N ALA A 57 2.67 -16.32 10.00
CA ALA A 57 1.93 -17.13 9.04
C ALA A 57 0.53 -16.56 8.81
N TYR A 58 -0.16 -16.15 9.86
CA TYR A 58 -1.48 -15.53 9.77
C TYR A 58 -1.41 -14.19 9.01
N GLN A 59 -0.49 -13.30 9.39
CA GLN A 59 -0.32 -12.01 8.75
C GLN A 59 0.05 -12.16 7.25
N SER A 60 0.94 -13.10 6.92
CA SER A 60 1.31 -13.41 5.55
C SER A 60 0.11 -13.87 4.72
N LYS A 61 -0.75 -14.72 5.30
CA LYS A 61 -1.98 -15.16 4.63
C LYS A 61 -2.93 -14.01 4.36
N GLN A 62 -3.14 -13.13 5.35
CA GLN A 62 -4.00 -11.95 5.19
C GLN A 62 -3.43 -10.98 4.16
N ALA A 63 -2.13 -10.75 4.17
CA ALA A 63 -1.47 -9.91 3.18
C ALA A 63 -1.64 -10.44 1.75
N ARG A 64 -1.54 -11.76 1.55
CA ARG A 64 -1.76 -12.38 0.25
C ARG A 64 -3.18 -12.19 -0.27
N LEU A 65 -4.18 -12.18 0.61
CA LEU A 65 -5.57 -11.91 0.19
C LEU A 65 -5.72 -10.51 -0.43
N VAL A 66 -4.94 -9.54 0.04
CA VAL A 66 -4.91 -8.19 -0.54
C VAL A 66 -4.05 -8.15 -1.81
N LEU A 67 -2.85 -8.73 -1.76
CA LEU A 67 -1.85 -8.57 -2.82
C LEU A 67 -2.11 -9.44 -4.05
N ASN A 68 -2.68 -10.65 -3.91
CA ASN A 68 -2.88 -11.55 -5.05
C ASN A 68 -3.80 -10.98 -6.13
N PRO A 69 -4.95 -10.36 -5.82
CA PRO A 69 -5.75 -9.70 -6.85
C PRO A 69 -5.01 -8.56 -7.56
N ILE A 70 -4.16 -7.82 -6.83
CA ILE A 70 -3.35 -6.74 -7.38
C ILE A 70 -2.31 -7.28 -8.35
N LYS A 71 -1.62 -8.36 -7.99
CA LYS A 71 -0.66 -9.04 -8.86
C LYS A 71 -1.32 -9.48 -10.17
N LYS A 72 -2.48 -10.14 -10.09
CA LYS A 72 -3.23 -10.55 -11.27
C LYS A 72 -3.60 -9.38 -12.18
N PHE A 73 -4.00 -8.27 -11.59
CA PHE A 73 -4.33 -7.06 -12.34
C PHE A 73 -3.09 -6.48 -13.04
N LEU A 74 -1.98 -6.35 -12.32
CA LEU A 74 -0.74 -5.77 -12.86
C LEU A 74 -0.11 -6.66 -13.94
N ASP A 75 -0.18 -7.98 -13.79
CA ASP A 75 0.33 -8.92 -14.79
C ASP A 75 -0.36 -8.75 -16.15
N LYS A 76 -1.64 -8.42 -16.15
CA LYS A 76 -2.40 -8.15 -17.38
C LYS A 76 -2.02 -6.84 -18.07
N HIS A 77 -1.36 -5.93 -17.37
CA HIS A 77 -1.05 -4.59 -17.87
C HIS A 77 0.44 -4.38 -18.17
N ALA A 78 1.24 -5.44 -18.13
CA ALA A 78 2.68 -5.40 -18.43
C ALA A 78 3.44 -4.34 -17.62
N VAL A 79 3.13 -4.22 -16.34
CA VAL A 79 3.78 -3.29 -15.41
C VAL A 79 4.97 -3.98 -14.76
N ASN A 80 6.11 -3.28 -14.67
CA ASN A 80 7.23 -3.73 -13.86
C ASN A 80 6.95 -3.44 -12.39
N TYR A 81 6.67 -4.47 -11.59
CA TYR A 81 6.31 -4.29 -10.19
C TYR A 81 6.90 -5.38 -9.30
N ARG A 82 6.94 -5.10 -8.03
CA ARG A 82 7.10 -6.08 -6.96
C ARG A 82 6.18 -5.76 -5.80
N CYS A 83 5.79 -6.78 -5.05
CA CYS A 83 4.91 -6.64 -3.90
C CYS A 83 5.67 -6.95 -2.62
N ILE A 84 5.46 -6.12 -1.61
CA ILE A 84 5.97 -6.30 -0.26
C ILE A 84 4.84 -6.09 0.74
N TRP A 85 4.96 -6.71 1.91
CA TRP A 85 4.08 -6.41 3.02
C TRP A 85 4.89 -6.26 4.30
N VAL A 86 4.40 -5.44 5.20
CA VAL A 86 4.96 -5.23 6.54
C VAL A 86 3.81 -5.18 7.55
N ALA A 87 4.12 -5.39 8.81
CA ALA A 87 3.15 -5.24 9.89
C ALA A 87 3.43 -3.98 10.70
N GLY A 88 2.39 -3.29 11.13
CA GLY A 88 2.52 -2.12 11.99
C GLY A 88 1.46 -1.05 11.71
N ALA A 89 1.75 0.18 12.11
CA ALA A 89 0.91 1.33 11.86
C ALA A 89 1.05 1.77 10.40
N ALA A 90 -0.06 1.84 9.66
CA ALA A 90 -0.06 2.01 8.22
C ALA A 90 0.73 3.24 7.75
N ALA A 91 0.42 4.42 8.28
CA ALA A 91 1.09 5.65 7.83
C ALA A 91 2.60 5.63 8.09
N SER A 92 3.03 5.22 9.27
CA SER A 92 4.46 5.12 9.63
C SER A 92 5.19 4.13 8.72
N GLN A 93 4.60 2.97 8.47
CA GLN A 93 5.21 1.94 7.63
C GLN A 93 5.28 2.37 6.16
N ILE A 94 4.28 3.11 5.65
CA ILE A 94 4.32 3.67 4.31
C ILE A 94 5.48 4.66 4.17
N ILE A 95 5.64 5.56 5.13
CA ILE A 95 6.70 6.56 5.14
C ILE A 95 8.07 5.90 5.23
N ASP A 96 8.24 4.94 6.15
CA ASP A 96 9.50 4.23 6.32
C ASP A 96 9.86 3.41 5.06
N ALA A 97 8.90 2.73 4.48
CA ALA A 97 9.10 1.98 3.25
C ALA A 97 9.48 2.90 2.09
N SER A 98 8.85 4.07 1.97
CA SER A 98 9.15 5.02 0.90
C SER A 98 10.61 5.52 0.96
N LYS A 99 11.14 5.73 2.15
CA LYS A 99 12.53 6.11 2.37
C LYS A 99 13.48 4.93 2.10
N ARG A 100 13.18 3.77 2.65
CA ARG A 100 14.00 2.56 2.47
C ARG A 100 14.10 2.15 1.01
N GLU A 101 13.01 2.23 0.29
CA GLU A 101 12.94 1.89 -1.13
C GLU A 101 13.45 3.02 -2.06
N ARG A 102 13.69 4.19 -1.51
CA ARG A 102 14.14 5.39 -2.25
C ARG A 102 13.21 5.74 -3.41
N VAL A 103 11.92 5.76 -3.14
CA VAL A 103 10.92 6.10 -4.16
C VAL A 103 10.86 7.60 -4.39
N GLN A 104 10.45 8.00 -5.58
CA GLN A 104 10.27 9.41 -5.94
C GLN A 104 8.84 9.89 -5.71
N MET A 105 7.89 8.99 -5.56
CA MET A 105 6.49 9.33 -5.34
C MET A 105 5.78 8.24 -4.58
N ILE A 106 4.84 8.63 -3.73
CA ILE A 106 3.87 7.73 -3.09
C ILE A 106 2.54 7.91 -3.81
N VAL A 107 1.86 6.82 -4.12
CA VAL A 107 0.49 6.83 -4.67
C VAL A 107 -0.41 6.01 -3.75
N MET A 108 -1.55 6.57 -3.40
CA MET A 108 -2.54 5.89 -2.57
C MET A 108 -3.95 6.43 -2.82
N GLY A 109 -4.96 5.68 -2.39
CA GLY A 109 -6.33 6.18 -2.37
C GLY A 109 -6.54 7.23 -1.27
N THR A 110 -7.53 8.08 -1.45
CA THR A 110 -7.89 9.09 -0.43
C THR A 110 -8.53 8.47 0.81
N HIS A 111 -9.07 7.25 0.70
CA HIS A 111 -9.76 6.52 1.77
C HIS A 111 -9.31 5.05 1.77
N GLY A 112 -9.54 4.38 2.89
CA GLY A 112 -9.36 2.94 3.01
C GLY A 112 -10.68 2.22 3.26
N HIS A 113 -10.65 1.19 4.11
CA HIS A 113 -11.83 0.40 4.48
C HIS A 113 -12.77 1.10 5.46
N GLY A 114 -12.41 2.26 6.02
CA GLY A 114 -13.22 2.97 6.99
C GLY A 114 -14.51 3.54 6.40
N LEU A 115 -15.54 3.69 7.26
CA LEU A 115 -16.83 4.30 6.92
C LEU A 115 -16.72 5.83 6.98
N LEU A 116 -15.80 6.41 6.26
CA LEU A 116 -15.63 7.85 6.20
C LEU A 116 -16.51 8.45 5.11
N SER A 117 -17.12 9.59 5.41
CA SER A 117 -17.90 10.31 4.42
C SER A 117 -17.00 10.78 3.27
N ARG A 118 -17.58 10.98 2.09
CA ARG A 118 -16.85 11.49 0.92
C ARG A 118 -16.22 12.88 1.14
N MET A 119 -16.62 13.57 2.20
CA MET A 119 -16.13 14.89 2.54
C MET A 119 -14.80 14.89 3.30
N PHE A 120 -14.40 13.74 3.84
CA PHE A 120 -13.19 13.65 4.66
C PHE A 120 -12.20 12.68 4.06
N MET A 121 -10.95 13.10 4.05
CA MET A 121 -9.82 12.24 3.69
C MET A 121 -9.58 11.20 4.77
N GLY A 122 -9.17 9.98 4.39
CA GLY A 122 -8.82 8.91 5.33
C GLY A 122 -7.66 9.30 6.25
N SER A 123 -7.66 8.74 7.46
CA SER A 123 -6.65 9.05 8.48
C SER A 123 -5.22 8.71 8.04
N VAL A 124 -5.04 7.59 7.32
CA VAL A 124 -3.73 7.20 6.79
C VAL A 124 -3.24 8.19 5.75
N ALA A 125 -4.10 8.59 4.81
CA ALA A 125 -3.75 9.58 3.79
C ALA A 125 -3.39 10.93 4.40
N GLN A 126 -4.16 11.40 5.39
CA GLN A 126 -3.85 12.64 6.11
C GLN A 126 -2.48 12.59 6.76
N ARG A 127 -2.16 11.49 7.43
CA ARG A 127 -0.91 11.34 8.13
C ARG A 127 0.29 11.22 7.20
N VAL A 128 0.15 10.50 6.11
CA VAL A 128 1.20 10.42 5.08
C VAL A 128 1.48 11.79 4.49
N LEU A 129 0.44 12.57 4.16
CA LEU A 129 0.60 13.94 3.66
C LEU A 129 1.29 14.86 4.65
N ALA A 130 0.95 14.74 5.94
CA ALA A 130 1.53 15.60 6.97
C ALA A 130 3.00 15.29 7.26
N ASP A 131 3.38 14.00 7.26
CA ASP A 131 4.65 13.55 7.80
C ASP A 131 5.66 13.11 6.72
N SER A 132 5.23 12.91 5.47
CA SER A 132 6.13 12.49 4.39
C SER A 132 6.74 13.69 3.68
N GLU A 133 8.04 13.60 3.42
CA GLU A 133 8.76 14.54 2.55
C GLU A 133 8.68 14.16 1.06
N ILE A 134 8.18 12.97 0.77
CA ILE A 134 8.08 12.46 -0.60
C ILE A 134 6.76 12.90 -1.22
N PRO A 135 6.75 13.41 -2.46
CA PRO A 135 5.52 13.77 -3.16
C PRO A 135 4.50 12.65 -3.11
N THR A 136 3.27 12.97 -2.78
CA THR A 136 2.19 11.99 -2.63
C THR A 136 1.04 12.33 -3.56
N LEU A 137 0.68 11.37 -4.41
CA LEU A 137 -0.48 11.45 -5.28
C LEU A 137 -1.65 10.71 -4.64
N LEU A 138 -2.72 11.43 -4.39
CA LEU A 138 -3.97 10.86 -3.87
C LEU A 138 -4.99 10.68 -4.99
N VAL A 139 -5.55 9.48 -5.09
CA VAL A 139 -6.57 9.15 -6.07
C VAL A 139 -7.92 8.95 -5.37
N LYS A 140 -8.93 9.69 -5.84
CA LYS A 140 -10.30 9.62 -5.32
C LYS A 140 -11.06 8.46 -5.95
#